data_d3ddaa23ca1016b026c672c6b1d5bae9
#
_entry.id   d3ddaa23ca1016b026c672c6b1d5bae9
#
_cell.length_a   1.000
_cell.length_b   1.000
_cell.length_c   1.000
_cell.angle_alpha   90.00
_cell.angle_beta   90.00
_cell.angle_gamma   90.00
#
_symmetry.space_group_name_H-M   'P 1'
#
loop_
_entity.id
_entity.type
_entity.pdbx_description
1 polymer ?
#
loop_
_entity_poly.entity_id
_entity_poly.type
_entity_poly.pdbx_seq_one_letter_code
_entity_poly.pdbx_strand_id
1 'polypeptide(L)'
;VSGTDKSVPIAARFSDKAPAMISVPPLSVPILPVAAPWLDLAGLAVFAASGALAAARRGQTLVTLAFFALITGVGGGTVRDLLIGAPVFWVRDGHVAGLCLVVAIVIWATPRRWWSSAALDWFDAVGLAAYAAYGAAKAMRYGVAPVPAAVMGVVAACVGGIIRDVLAGEPSILMRPELYVTAAALTSASFVGLAMAGMDPTTAGVIAAAAGFCLRAVAIRWKLALPAYRWTE
;
A
#
# COMPACT_ATOMS: atom_id res chain seq x y z
N VAL A 1 -20.56 1.99 -68.78
CA VAL A 1 -21.09 1.63 -67.45
C VAL A 1 -19.93 1.78 -66.48
N SER A 2 -19.88 2.94 -65.83
CA SER A 2 -18.87 3.32 -64.86
C SER A 2 -19.35 2.96 -63.46
N GLY A 3 -18.71 2.00 -62.81
CA GLY A 3 -18.94 1.64 -61.42
C GLY A 3 -17.86 2.27 -60.54
N THR A 4 -18.17 3.35 -59.84
CA THR A 4 -17.26 3.94 -58.84
C THR A 4 -17.32 3.15 -57.55
N ASP A 5 -16.28 2.38 -57.31
CA ASP A 5 -16.04 1.75 -55.99
C ASP A 5 -15.73 2.84 -54.95
N LYS A 6 -16.66 3.02 -53.99
CA LYS A 6 -16.48 3.85 -52.80
C LYS A 6 -16.02 3.02 -51.65
N SER A 7 -14.77 2.54 -51.65
CA SER A 7 -14.14 1.99 -50.50
C SER A 7 -13.84 3.08 -49.47
N VAL A 8 -14.72 3.22 -48.47
CA VAL A 8 -14.48 4.09 -47.31
C VAL A 8 -13.39 3.43 -46.46
N PRO A 9 -12.27 4.13 -46.14
CA PRO A 9 -11.20 3.58 -45.34
C PRO A 9 -11.71 3.21 -43.91
N ILE A 10 -11.38 2.02 -43.49
CA ILE A 10 -11.77 1.48 -42.15
C ILE A 10 -11.33 2.40 -41.00
N ALA A 11 -10.28 3.20 -41.20
CA ALA A 11 -9.81 4.19 -40.23
C ALA A 11 -10.82 5.31 -39.90
N ALA A 12 -11.76 5.62 -40.81
CA ALA A 12 -12.76 6.66 -40.59
C ALA A 12 -13.92 6.21 -39.65
N ARG A 13 -14.08 4.92 -39.40
CA ARG A 13 -15.18 4.40 -38.56
C ARG A 13 -14.93 4.42 -37.07
N PHE A 14 -13.68 4.67 -36.66
CA PHE A 14 -13.31 4.66 -35.20
C PHE A 14 -13.11 6.08 -34.63
N SER A 15 -13.25 7.13 -35.44
CA SER A 15 -12.97 8.49 -35.00
C SER A 15 -14.14 9.22 -34.32
N ASP A 16 -15.36 8.68 -34.33
CA ASP A 16 -16.54 9.50 -34.00
C ASP A 16 -17.30 9.10 -32.74
N LYS A 17 -16.74 8.23 -31.92
CA LYS A 17 -17.31 7.90 -30.60
C LYS A 17 -16.20 7.63 -29.56
N ALA A 18 -15.32 8.58 -29.34
CA ALA A 18 -14.64 8.62 -28.06
C ALA A 18 -15.72 8.86 -26.99
N PRO A 19 -15.91 7.95 -26.00
CA PRO A 19 -16.86 8.24 -24.93
C PRO A 19 -16.45 9.56 -24.30
N ALA A 20 -17.38 10.49 -24.18
CA ALA A 20 -17.18 11.74 -23.50
C ALA A 20 -16.61 11.37 -22.11
N MET A 21 -15.34 11.68 -21.89
CA MET A 21 -14.75 11.57 -20.56
C MET A 21 -15.64 12.41 -19.65
N ILE A 22 -16.35 11.77 -18.74
CA ILE A 22 -17.13 12.45 -17.72
C ILE A 22 -16.10 13.29 -16.95
N SER A 23 -16.06 14.57 -17.25
CA SER A 23 -15.29 15.52 -16.47
C SER A 23 -15.97 15.64 -15.11
N VAL A 24 -15.58 14.78 -14.18
CA VAL A 24 -15.95 14.96 -12.79
C VAL A 24 -15.26 16.26 -12.37
N PRO A 25 -16.02 17.30 -12.00
CA PRO A 25 -15.40 18.53 -11.54
C PRO A 25 -14.49 18.16 -10.36
N PRO A 26 -13.25 18.69 -10.30
CA PRO A 26 -12.40 18.43 -9.16
C PRO A 26 -13.17 18.90 -7.93
N LEU A 27 -13.53 17.97 -7.05
CA LEU A 27 -13.95 18.32 -5.71
C LEU A 27 -12.84 19.24 -5.20
N SER A 28 -13.19 20.49 -4.87
CA SER A 28 -12.28 21.45 -4.26
C SER A 28 -11.98 21.01 -2.83
N VAL A 29 -11.39 19.81 -2.72
CA VAL A 29 -10.76 19.39 -1.48
C VAL A 29 -9.52 20.25 -1.37
N PRO A 30 -9.35 21.03 -0.29
CA PRO A 30 -8.13 21.79 -0.08
C PRO A 30 -6.95 20.87 -0.35
N ILE A 31 -5.95 21.34 -1.13
CA ILE A 31 -4.73 20.57 -1.38
C ILE A 31 -4.11 20.32 -0.02
N LEU A 32 -4.41 19.14 0.54
CA LEU A 32 -3.91 18.76 1.86
C LEU A 32 -2.39 18.73 1.77
N PRO A 33 -1.65 19.44 2.64
CA PRO A 33 -0.21 19.33 2.67
C PRO A 33 0.14 17.84 2.79
N VAL A 34 1.15 17.40 2.06
CA VAL A 34 1.68 16.03 2.17
C VAL A 34 2.00 15.82 3.64
N ALA A 35 1.38 14.84 4.27
CA ALA A 35 1.90 14.33 5.54
C ALA A 35 3.41 14.19 5.36
N ALA A 36 4.17 14.82 6.25
CA ALA A 36 5.58 15.14 6.08
C ALA A 36 6.35 14.07 5.26
N PRO A 37 7.11 14.43 4.22
CA PRO A 37 7.75 13.46 3.32
C PRO A 37 8.58 12.38 4.03
N TRP A 38 9.08 12.71 5.23
CA TRP A 38 9.81 11.76 6.07
C TRP A 38 8.96 10.60 6.61
N LEU A 39 7.62 10.79 6.79
CA LEU A 39 6.71 9.72 7.22
C LEU A 39 6.52 8.67 6.13
N ASP A 40 6.46 9.10 4.86
CA ASP A 40 6.40 8.19 3.72
C ASP A 40 7.67 7.36 3.62
N LEU A 41 8.83 8.02 3.72
CA LEU A 41 10.14 7.33 3.72
C LEU A 41 10.31 6.40 4.91
N ALA A 42 9.84 6.80 6.10
CA ALA A 42 9.90 5.94 7.28
C ALA A 42 9.02 4.69 7.13
N GLY A 43 7.78 4.86 6.66
CA GLY A 43 6.89 3.75 6.36
C GLY A 43 7.46 2.81 5.30
N LEU A 44 8.06 3.38 4.24
CA LEU A 44 8.75 2.63 3.20
C LEU A 44 9.92 1.82 3.77
N ALA A 45 10.79 2.45 4.58
CA ALA A 45 11.93 1.78 5.20
C ALA A 45 11.49 0.60 6.07
N VAL A 46 10.41 0.77 6.81
CA VAL A 46 9.85 -0.28 7.68
C VAL A 46 9.30 -1.45 6.86
N PHE A 47 8.56 -1.19 5.78
CA PHE A 47 8.12 -2.25 4.86
C PHE A 47 9.28 -2.92 4.14
N ALA A 48 10.28 -2.15 3.70
CA ALA A 48 11.50 -2.68 3.11
C ALA A 48 12.23 -3.60 4.09
N ALA A 49 12.30 -3.22 5.38
CA ALA A 49 12.87 -4.06 6.43
C ALA A 49 12.10 -5.37 6.62
N SER A 50 10.77 -5.31 6.62
CA SER A 50 9.91 -6.49 6.68
C SER A 50 10.20 -7.43 5.49
N GLY A 51 10.33 -6.89 4.28
CA GLY A 51 10.68 -7.67 3.07
C GLY A 51 12.06 -8.30 3.15
N ALA A 52 13.08 -7.52 3.49
CA ALA A 52 14.45 -8.03 3.63
C ALA A 52 14.55 -9.12 4.72
N LEU A 53 13.84 -8.95 5.85
CA LEU A 53 13.79 -9.96 6.91
C LEU A 53 13.13 -11.26 6.45
N ALA A 54 12.10 -11.19 5.61
CA ALA A 54 11.47 -12.38 5.05
C ALA A 54 12.47 -13.21 4.22
N ALA A 55 13.24 -12.54 3.35
CA ALA A 55 14.30 -13.19 2.58
C ALA A 55 15.46 -13.67 3.46
N ALA A 56 15.87 -12.89 4.46
CA ALA A 56 16.96 -13.24 5.38
C ALA A 56 16.62 -14.51 6.19
N ARG A 57 15.37 -14.69 6.60
CA ARG A 57 14.91 -15.90 7.29
C ARG A 57 15.03 -17.16 6.43
N ARG A 58 14.94 -17.01 5.12
CA ARG A 58 15.12 -18.07 4.14
C ARG A 58 16.59 -18.30 3.75
N GLY A 59 17.54 -17.58 4.38
CA GLY A 59 18.97 -17.69 4.09
C GLY A 59 19.36 -17.22 2.69
N GLN A 60 18.62 -16.25 2.15
CA GLN A 60 18.80 -15.77 0.78
C GLN A 60 20.00 -14.79 0.67
N THR A 61 20.44 -14.55 -0.57
CA THR A 61 21.57 -13.64 -0.87
C THR A 61 21.19 -12.17 -0.67
N LEU A 62 22.19 -11.27 -0.57
CA LEU A 62 21.98 -9.83 -0.50
C LEU A 62 21.11 -9.31 -1.66
N VAL A 63 21.32 -9.82 -2.87
CA VAL A 63 20.52 -9.42 -4.05
C VAL A 63 19.05 -9.76 -3.84
N THR A 64 18.77 -10.95 -3.32
CA THR A 64 17.41 -11.36 -3.00
C THR A 64 16.81 -10.51 -1.88
N LEU A 65 17.59 -10.18 -0.84
CA LEU A 65 17.14 -9.30 0.24
C LEU A 65 16.78 -7.91 -0.30
N ALA A 66 17.61 -7.34 -1.18
CA ALA A 66 17.35 -6.05 -1.80
C ALA A 66 16.09 -6.07 -2.68
N PHE A 67 15.89 -7.15 -3.44
CA PHE A 67 14.69 -7.33 -4.25
C PHE A 67 13.44 -7.43 -3.38
N PHE A 68 13.47 -8.22 -2.31
CA PHE A 68 12.35 -8.35 -1.37
C PHE A 68 12.05 -7.03 -0.65
N ALA A 69 13.10 -6.29 -0.23
CA ALA A 69 12.95 -4.96 0.36
C ALA A 69 12.23 -4.01 -0.59
N LEU A 70 12.68 -3.96 -1.84
CA LEU A 70 12.09 -3.09 -2.86
C LEU A 70 10.61 -3.47 -3.11
N ILE A 71 10.35 -4.72 -3.50
CA ILE A 71 9.00 -5.15 -3.89
C ILE A 71 8.01 -5.03 -2.72
N THR A 72 8.43 -5.34 -1.50
CA THR A 72 7.56 -5.19 -0.32
C THR A 72 7.28 -3.72 -0.03
N GLY A 73 8.33 -2.89 -0.09
CA GLY A 73 8.22 -1.47 0.21
C GLY A 73 7.36 -0.69 -0.79
N VAL A 74 7.54 -0.96 -2.10
CA VAL A 74 6.83 -0.19 -3.13
C VAL A 74 5.55 -0.86 -3.63
N GLY A 75 5.34 -2.16 -3.39
CA GLY A 75 4.29 -2.97 -4.02
C GLY A 75 2.90 -2.43 -3.77
N GLY A 76 2.53 -2.19 -2.51
CA GLY A 76 1.21 -1.68 -2.15
C GLY A 76 0.95 -0.27 -2.71
N GLY A 77 1.95 0.62 -2.59
CA GLY A 77 1.87 1.97 -3.15
C GLY A 77 1.77 1.98 -4.68
N THR A 78 2.46 1.05 -5.36
CA THR A 78 2.38 0.89 -6.81
C THR A 78 0.97 0.51 -7.25
N VAL A 79 0.39 -0.51 -6.62
CA VAL A 79 -0.98 -0.94 -6.96
C VAL A 79 -1.98 0.17 -6.71
N ARG A 80 -1.90 0.86 -5.57
CA ARG A 80 -2.74 2.05 -5.29
C ARG A 80 -2.58 3.10 -6.37
N ASP A 81 -1.35 3.50 -6.72
CA ASP A 81 -1.09 4.58 -7.68
C ASP A 81 -1.66 4.25 -9.06
N LEU A 82 -1.51 3.02 -9.51
CA LEU A 82 -2.11 2.56 -10.77
C LEU A 82 -3.64 2.62 -10.74
N LEU A 83 -4.27 2.22 -9.63
CA LEU A 83 -5.73 2.21 -9.50
C LEU A 83 -6.34 3.62 -9.45
N ILE A 84 -5.63 4.59 -8.87
CA ILE A 84 -6.09 5.99 -8.80
C ILE A 84 -5.62 6.84 -9.98
N GLY A 85 -4.94 6.26 -10.97
CA GLY A 85 -4.39 6.99 -12.12
C GLY A 85 -3.24 7.95 -11.76
N ALA A 86 -2.59 7.75 -10.62
CA ALA A 86 -1.44 8.54 -10.21
C ALA A 86 -0.14 8.03 -10.83
N PRO A 87 0.85 8.90 -11.08
CA PRO A 87 2.17 8.43 -11.44
C PRO A 87 2.76 7.60 -10.29
N VAL A 88 3.31 6.42 -10.63
CA VAL A 88 3.93 5.52 -9.65
C VAL A 88 5.12 6.23 -8.98
N PHE A 89 5.04 6.42 -7.66
CA PHE A 89 5.87 7.35 -6.90
C PHE A 89 7.37 7.07 -6.99
N TRP A 90 7.78 5.81 -6.95
CA TRP A 90 9.19 5.41 -6.90
C TRP A 90 9.87 5.37 -8.28
N VAL A 91 9.13 5.31 -9.37
CA VAL A 91 9.70 5.23 -10.73
C VAL A 91 10.42 6.52 -11.11
N ARG A 92 10.02 7.65 -10.52
CA ARG A 92 10.61 8.96 -10.76
C ARG A 92 11.56 9.43 -9.66
N ASP A 93 11.68 8.65 -8.57
CA ASP A 93 12.49 8.99 -7.41
C ASP A 93 13.46 7.84 -7.08
N GLY A 94 14.72 8.00 -7.51
CA GLY A 94 15.77 7.03 -7.24
C GLY A 94 16.10 6.86 -5.75
N HIS A 95 15.74 7.81 -4.88
CA HIS A 95 15.97 7.70 -3.44
C HIS A 95 15.21 6.53 -2.80
N VAL A 96 14.05 6.20 -3.35
CA VAL A 96 13.23 5.07 -2.88
C VAL A 96 13.97 3.75 -3.05
N ALA A 97 14.50 3.49 -4.25
CA ALA A 97 15.29 2.29 -4.51
C ALA A 97 16.58 2.27 -3.68
N GLY A 98 17.25 3.42 -3.56
CA GLY A 98 18.42 3.59 -2.70
C GLY A 98 18.14 3.26 -1.24
N LEU A 99 17.03 3.75 -0.68
CA LEU A 99 16.62 3.45 0.69
C LEU A 99 16.37 1.95 0.90
N CYS A 100 15.66 1.29 -0.02
CA CYS A 100 15.42 -0.15 0.06
C CYS A 100 16.74 -0.95 0.03
N LEU A 101 17.69 -0.54 -0.80
CA LEU A 101 19.01 -1.16 -0.86
C LEU A 101 19.79 -0.97 0.45
N VAL A 102 19.79 0.24 1.01
CA VAL A 102 20.44 0.53 2.31
C VAL A 102 19.83 -0.33 3.40
N VAL A 103 18.50 -0.43 3.47
CA VAL A 103 17.83 -1.28 4.46
C VAL A 103 18.22 -2.75 4.30
N ALA A 104 18.29 -3.25 3.06
CA ALA A 104 18.72 -4.62 2.79
C ALA A 104 20.16 -4.87 3.24
N ILE A 105 21.08 -3.92 2.99
CA ILE A 105 22.48 -3.99 3.43
C ILE A 105 22.57 -3.99 4.96
N VAL A 106 21.81 -3.15 5.64
CA VAL A 106 21.77 -3.11 7.11
C VAL A 106 21.33 -4.45 7.68
N ILE A 107 20.25 -5.05 7.13
CA ILE A 107 19.77 -6.35 7.59
C ILE A 107 20.77 -7.47 7.26
N TRP A 108 21.41 -7.42 6.10
CA TRP A 108 22.46 -8.36 5.71
C TRP A 108 23.68 -8.30 6.65
N ALA A 109 24.13 -7.08 6.99
CA ALA A 109 25.32 -6.86 7.82
C ALA A 109 25.07 -7.11 9.30
N THR A 110 23.82 -7.16 9.75
CA THR A 110 23.49 -7.33 11.17
C THR A 110 23.32 -8.78 11.56
N PRO A 111 23.84 -9.21 12.75
CA PRO A 111 23.72 -10.57 13.20
C PRO A 111 22.26 -11.00 13.39
N ARG A 112 21.91 -12.22 12.96
CA ARG A 112 20.56 -12.78 13.09
C ARG A 112 19.98 -12.69 14.51
N ARG A 113 20.83 -12.72 15.53
CA ARG A 113 20.44 -12.61 16.95
C ARG A 113 19.77 -11.28 17.32
N TRP A 114 19.98 -10.23 16.51
CA TRP A 114 19.36 -8.92 16.75
C TRP A 114 17.89 -8.89 16.29
N TRP A 115 17.51 -9.81 15.42
CA TRP A 115 16.17 -9.86 14.84
C TRP A 115 15.35 -10.94 15.54
N SER A 116 14.42 -10.52 16.40
CA SER A 116 13.50 -11.45 17.05
C SER A 116 12.64 -12.19 16.03
N SER A 117 12.08 -13.33 16.42
CA SER A 117 11.13 -14.07 15.57
C SER A 117 9.90 -13.25 15.21
N ALA A 118 9.53 -12.27 16.02
CA ALA A 118 8.38 -11.38 15.79
C ALA A 118 8.76 -10.08 15.07
N ALA A 119 10.05 -9.81 14.79
CA ALA A 119 10.47 -8.53 14.20
C ALA A 119 9.75 -8.22 12.88
N LEU A 120 9.56 -9.22 12.02
CA LEU A 120 8.84 -9.06 10.77
C LEU A 120 7.41 -8.57 11.01
N ASP A 121 6.69 -9.18 11.96
CA ASP A 121 5.29 -8.83 12.24
C ASP A 121 5.18 -7.42 12.83
N TRP A 122 6.16 -6.99 13.65
CA TRP A 122 6.19 -5.64 14.21
C TRP A 122 6.53 -4.58 13.16
N PHE A 123 7.52 -4.83 12.29
CA PHE A 123 7.81 -3.92 11.18
C PHE A 123 6.62 -3.81 10.24
N ASP A 124 5.99 -4.94 9.91
CA ASP A 124 4.79 -4.95 9.09
C ASP A 124 3.63 -4.17 9.74
N ALA A 125 3.43 -4.30 11.07
CA ALA A 125 2.39 -3.57 11.79
C ALA A 125 2.56 -2.04 11.71
N VAL A 126 3.80 -1.55 11.85
CA VAL A 126 4.11 -0.11 11.72
C VAL A 126 3.88 0.35 10.28
N GLY A 127 4.40 -0.41 9.30
CA GLY A 127 4.22 -0.11 7.89
C GLY A 127 2.74 -0.10 7.48
N LEU A 128 1.97 -1.10 7.91
CA LEU A 128 0.54 -1.19 7.67
C LEU A 128 -0.20 0.04 8.17
N ALA A 129 0.03 0.46 9.41
CA ALA A 129 -0.62 1.62 10.00
C ALA A 129 -0.27 2.92 9.26
N ALA A 130 1.01 3.14 8.95
CA ALA A 130 1.45 4.32 8.21
C ALA A 130 0.87 4.37 6.80
N TYR A 131 0.96 3.25 6.05
CA TYR A 131 0.53 3.22 4.65
C TYR A 131 -0.99 3.17 4.48
N ALA A 132 -1.74 2.66 5.45
CA ALA A 132 -3.19 2.72 5.42
C ALA A 132 -3.70 4.17 5.49
N ALA A 133 -3.16 4.98 6.42
CA ALA A 133 -3.50 6.39 6.52
C ALA A 133 -3.01 7.18 5.29
N TYR A 134 -1.73 7.01 4.91
CA TYR A 134 -1.14 7.69 3.77
C TYR A 134 -1.83 7.32 2.44
N GLY A 135 -2.16 6.05 2.25
CA GLY A 135 -2.84 5.56 1.05
C GLY A 135 -4.21 6.18 0.87
N ALA A 136 -5.00 6.25 1.94
CA ALA A 136 -6.29 6.92 1.95
C ALA A 136 -6.16 8.43 1.68
N ALA A 137 -5.20 9.09 2.34
CA ALA A 137 -4.91 10.51 2.14
C ALA A 137 -4.55 10.81 0.68
N LYS A 138 -3.66 10.02 0.08
CA LYS A 138 -3.27 10.18 -1.32
C LYS A 138 -4.45 9.98 -2.27
N ALA A 139 -5.27 8.96 -2.05
CA ALA A 139 -6.45 8.71 -2.86
C ALA A 139 -7.43 9.89 -2.83
N MET A 140 -7.72 10.44 -1.64
CA MET A 140 -8.58 11.63 -1.51
C MET A 140 -8.01 12.83 -2.26
N ARG A 141 -6.68 13.04 -2.23
CA ARG A 141 -6.02 14.12 -3.00
C ARG A 141 -6.16 13.97 -4.51
N TYR A 142 -6.29 12.74 -5.00
CA TYR A 142 -6.57 12.45 -6.42
C TYR A 142 -8.06 12.46 -6.75
N GLY A 143 -8.91 12.99 -5.86
CA GLY A 143 -10.33 13.12 -6.10
C GLY A 143 -11.14 11.84 -5.92
N VAL A 144 -10.55 10.80 -5.34
CA VAL A 144 -11.27 9.55 -5.02
C VAL A 144 -12.26 9.82 -3.88
N ALA A 145 -13.50 9.37 -4.05
CA ALA A 145 -14.55 9.52 -3.04
C ALA A 145 -14.16 8.85 -1.70
N PRO A 146 -14.70 9.29 -0.55
CA PRO A 146 -14.25 8.89 0.78
C PRO A 146 -14.19 7.38 1.00
N VAL A 147 -15.25 6.65 0.66
CA VAL A 147 -15.30 5.19 0.88
C VAL A 147 -14.28 4.44 0.00
N PRO A 148 -14.21 4.65 -1.33
CA PRO A 148 -13.14 4.09 -2.15
C PRO A 148 -11.74 4.54 -1.70
N ALA A 149 -11.57 5.77 -1.19
CA ALA A 149 -10.28 6.22 -0.68
C ALA A 149 -9.84 5.42 0.56
N ALA A 150 -10.76 5.08 1.46
CA ALA A 150 -10.47 4.18 2.57
C ALA A 150 -10.04 2.78 2.06
N VAL A 151 -10.70 2.25 1.04
CA VAL A 151 -10.30 0.98 0.40
C VAL A 151 -8.90 1.08 -0.20
N MET A 152 -8.55 2.20 -0.86
CA MET A 152 -7.21 2.42 -1.40
C MET A 152 -6.14 2.45 -0.31
N GLY A 153 -6.47 2.94 0.88
CA GLY A 153 -5.60 2.86 2.05
C GLY A 153 -5.33 1.42 2.47
N VAL A 154 -6.38 0.59 2.54
CA VAL A 154 -6.23 -0.86 2.84
C VAL A 154 -5.37 -1.55 1.78
N VAL A 155 -5.62 -1.29 0.48
CA VAL A 155 -4.83 -1.84 -0.62
C VAL A 155 -3.36 -1.46 -0.49
N ALA A 156 -3.08 -0.16 -0.26
CA ALA A 156 -1.71 0.33 -0.11
C ALA A 156 -0.96 -0.34 1.06
N ALA A 157 -1.67 -0.60 2.16
CA ALA A 157 -1.09 -1.20 3.36
C ALA A 157 -0.89 -2.72 3.25
N CYS A 158 -1.81 -3.44 2.62
CA CYS A 158 -1.81 -4.90 2.66
C CYS A 158 -1.06 -5.56 1.50
N VAL A 159 -1.11 -4.98 0.29
CA VAL A 159 -0.62 -5.62 -0.92
C VAL A 159 0.89 -5.88 -0.88
N GLY A 160 1.68 -4.96 -0.30
CA GLY A 160 3.13 -5.16 -0.14
C GLY A 160 3.46 -6.41 0.69
N GLY A 161 2.77 -6.61 1.81
CA GLY A 161 2.90 -7.80 2.66
C GLY A 161 2.43 -9.08 1.98
N ILE A 162 1.34 -9.02 1.21
CA ILE A 162 0.83 -10.16 0.43
C ILE A 162 1.87 -10.59 -0.61
N ILE A 163 2.42 -9.66 -1.38
CA ILE A 163 3.45 -9.96 -2.39
C ILE A 163 4.68 -10.57 -1.72
N ARG A 164 5.14 -10.01 -0.60
CA ARG A 164 6.25 -10.56 0.18
C ARG A 164 6.01 -12.01 0.57
N ASP A 165 4.86 -12.31 1.15
CA ASP A 165 4.55 -13.65 1.65
C ASP A 165 4.49 -14.66 0.50
N VAL A 166 3.83 -14.29 -0.61
CA VAL A 166 3.78 -15.12 -1.82
C VAL A 166 5.17 -15.42 -2.38
N LEU A 167 6.03 -14.39 -2.49
CA LEU A 167 7.41 -14.58 -2.96
C LEU A 167 8.25 -15.41 -1.99
N ALA A 168 7.99 -15.30 -0.68
CA ALA A 168 8.66 -16.11 0.34
C ALA A 168 8.14 -17.55 0.38
N GLY A 169 7.07 -17.90 -0.33
CA GLY A 169 6.43 -19.22 -0.25
C GLY A 169 5.78 -19.48 1.12
N GLU A 170 5.36 -18.40 1.80
CA GLU A 170 4.65 -18.46 3.07
C GLU A 170 3.14 -18.26 2.84
N PRO A 171 2.28 -18.83 3.70
CA PRO A 171 0.87 -18.48 3.70
C PRO A 171 0.73 -16.98 3.92
N SER A 172 0.04 -16.31 2.99
CA SER A 172 -0.18 -14.87 3.10
C SER A 172 -0.79 -14.51 4.46
N ILE A 173 -0.30 -13.42 5.05
CA ILE A 173 -0.84 -12.88 6.31
C ILE A 173 -2.35 -12.63 6.23
N LEU A 174 -2.87 -12.37 5.03
CA LEU A 174 -4.30 -12.23 4.76
C LEU A 174 -5.10 -13.51 5.06
N MET A 175 -4.48 -14.68 4.88
CA MET A 175 -5.12 -15.99 5.12
C MET A 175 -5.03 -16.42 6.58
N ARG A 176 -4.30 -15.69 7.40
CA ARG A 176 -4.26 -15.91 8.84
C ARG A 176 -5.50 -15.27 9.48
N PRO A 177 -6.13 -15.91 10.47
CA PRO A 177 -7.34 -15.36 11.11
C PRO A 177 -7.05 -14.15 12.01
N GLU A 178 -5.92 -13.48 11.82
CA GLU A 178 -5.47 -12.34 12.61
C GLU A 178 -6.16 -11.04 12.18
N LEU A 179 -6.19 -10.07 13.09
CA LEU A 179 -6.72 -8.72 12.86
C LEU A 179 -5.76 -7.87 12.00
N TYR A 180 -5.50 -8.31 10.76
CA TYR A 180 -4.59 -7.63 9.84
C TYR A 180 -5.31 -6.60 8.96
N VAL A 181 -6.21 -7.07 8.11
CA VAL A 181 -7.00 -6.19 7.24
C VAL A 181 -7.92 -5.28 8.05
N THR A 182 -8.42 -5.76 9.18
CA THR A 182 -9.24 -4.97 10.10
C THR A 182 -8.47 -3.78 10.69
N ALA A 183 -7.18 -3.95 11.01
CA ALA A 183 -6.35 -2.85 11.48
C ALA A 183 -6.09 -1.82 10.37
N ALA A 184 -5.82 -2.26 9.13
CA ALA A 184 -5.70 -1.39 7.98
C ALA A 184 -7.01 -0.63 7.69
N ALA A 185 -8.15 -1.33 7.75
CA ALA A 185 -9.47 -0.75 7.55
C ALA A 185 -9.82 0.29 8.63
N LEU A 186 -9.53 -0.02 9.90
CA LEU A 186 -9.69 0.92 11.01
C LEU A 186 -8.88 2.18 10.77
N THR A 187 -7.59 2.04 10.42
CA THR A 187 -6.72 3.18 10.14
C THR A 187 -7.26 4.03 9.00
N SER A 188 -7.55 3.41 7.85
CA SER A 188 -8.02 4.12 6.67
C SER A 188 -9.36 4.82 6.89
N ALA A 189 -10.33 4.12 7.51
CA ALA A 189 -11.64 4.68 7.80
C ALA A 189 -11.56 5.82 8.84
N SER A 190 -10.74 5.65 9.88
CA SER A 190 -10.51 6.71 10.88
C SER A 190 -9.90 7.94 10.24
N PHE A 191 -8.89 7.78 9.38
CA PHE A 191 -8.29 8.89 8.65
C PHE A 191 -9.33 9.65 7.82
N VAL A 192 -10.08 8.93 7.00
CA VAL A 192 -11.12 9.53 6.14
C VAL A 192 -12.18 10.25 6.98
N GLY A 193 -12.66 9.62 8.06
CA GLY A 193 -13.66 10.24 8.95
C GLY A 193 -13.16 11.51 9.61
N LEU A 194 -11.93 11.51 10.15
CA LEU A 194 -11.32 12.68 10.78
C LEU A 194 -11.06 13.81 9.78
N ALA A 195 -10.57 13.47 8.58
CA ALA A 195 -10.37 14.44 7.50
C ALA A 195 -11.69 15.07 7.03
N MET A 196 -12.75 14.28 6.91
CA MET A 196 -14.09 14.78 6.58
C MET A 196 -14.69 15.65 7.71
N ALA A 197 -14.32 15.40 8.95
CA ALA A 197 -14.69 16.24 10.09
C ALA A 197 -13.90 17.57 10.15
N GLY A 198 -13.01 17.83 9.18
CA GLY A 198 -12.24 19.07 9.07
C GLY A 198 -10.96 19.08 9.89
N MET A 199 -10.53 17.94 10.42
CA MET A 199 -9.26 17.84 11.14
C MET A 199 -8.07 18.01 10.17
N ASP A 200 -6.99 18.66 10.66
CA ASP A 200 -5.74 18.72 9.91
C ASP A 200 -5.26 17.33 9.49
N PRO A 201 -4.90 17.14 8.21
CA PRO A 201 -4.56 15.82 7.68
C PRO A 201 -3.38 15.14 8.36
N THR A 202 -2.39 15.91 8.81
CA THR A 202 -1.24 15.36 9.52
C THR A 202 -1.68 14.79 10.87
N THR A 203 -2.47 15.57 11.61
CA THR A 203 -3.04 15.16 12.90
C THR A 203 -3.97 13.97 12.74
N ALA A 204 -4.88 14.01 11.75
CA ALA A 204 -5.77 12.89 11.41
C ALA A 204 -4.97 11.63 11.06
N GLY A 205 -3.89 11.77 10.28
CA GLY A 205 -3.02 10.67 9.89
C GLY A 205 -2.31 10.03 11.09
N VAL A 206 -1.77 10.83 11.99
CA VAL A 206 -1.09 10.34 13.21
C VAL A 206 -2.07 9.62 14.12
N ILE A 207 -3.24 10.20 14.39
CA ILE A 207 -4.26 9.58 15.24
C ILE A 207 -4.74 8.26 14.63
N ALA A 208 -5.07 8.26 13.34
CA ALA A 208 -5.53 7.07 12.62
C ALA A 208 -4.46 5.97 12.60
N ALA A 209 -3.21 6.32 12.31
CA ALA A 209 -2.10 5.36 12.32
C ALA A 209 -1.85 4.80 13.73
N ALA A 210 -1.91 5.65 14.76
CA ALA A 210 -1.79 5.18 16.15
C ALA A 210 -2.91 4.20 16.52
N ALA A 211 -4.16 4.48 16.17
CA ALA A 211 -5.29 3.60 16.44
C ALA A 211 -5.13 2.23 15.76
N GLY A 212 -4.78 2.22 14.47
CA GLY A 212 -4.56 0.97 13.74
C GLY A 212 -3.34 0.19 14.22
N PHE A 213 -2.24 0.88 14.54
CA PHE A 213 -1.06 0.26 15.12
C PHE A 213 -1.38 -0.36 16.49
N CYS A 214 -2.10 0.35 17.37
CA CYS A 214 -2.52 -0.20 18.65
C CYS A 214 -3.37 -1.46 18.48
N LEU A 215 -4.34 -1.45 17.57
CA LEU A 215 -5.15 -2.64 17.30
C LEU A 215 -4.28 -3.80 16.82
N ARG A 216 -3.35 -3.55 15.89
CA ARG A 216 -2.44 -4.59 15.40
C ARG A 216 -1.47 -5.08 16.47
N ALA A 217 -0.91 -4.19 17.27
CA ALA A 217 -0.03 -4.51 18.39
C ALA A 217 -0.73 -5.41 19.43
N VAL A 218 -1.96 -5.06 19.76
CA VAL A 218 -2.84 -5.87 20.62
C VAL A 218 -3.07 -7.26 20.02
N ALA A 219 -3.39 -7.32 18.73
CA ALA A 219 -3.62 -8.58 18.03
C ALA A 219 -2.37 -9.49 18.03
N ILE A 220 -1.18 -8.91 17.76
CA ILE A 220 0.10 -9.64 17.80
C ILE A 220 0.40 -10.12 19.24
N ARG A 221 0.21 -9.24 20.24
CA ARG A 221 0.60 -9.53 21.63
C ARG A 221 -0.29 -10.60 22.27
N TRP A 222 -1.59 -10.56 22.00
CA TRP A 222 -2.58 -11.47 22.59
C TRP A 222 -3.09 -12.53 21.62
N LYS A 223 -2.48 -12.61 20.40
CA LYS A 223 -2.85 -13.58 19.35
C LYS A 223 -4.35 -13.57 19.06
N LEU A 224 -4.93 -12.35 19.00
CA LEU A 224 -6.35 -12.20 18.71
C LEU A 224 -6.63 -12.62 17.28
N ALA A 225 -7.64 -13.45 17.13
CA ALA A 225 -8.07 -13.97 15.83
C ALA A 225 -9.57 -13.78 15.65
N LEU A 226 -9.99 -13.58 14.40
CA LEU A 226 -11.40 -13.58 14.03
C LEU A 226 -11.91 -15.03 13.92
N PRO A 227 -13.20 -15.26 14.24
CA PRO A 227 -13.79 -16.59 14.04
C PRO A 227 -13.78 -16.94 12.55
N ALA A 228 -13.21 -18.11 12.24
CA ALA A 228 -13.24 -18.63 10.88
C ALA A 228 -14.66 -19.13 10.52
N TYR A 229 -15.01 -18.97 9.24
CA TYR A 229 -16.25 -19.55 8.72
C TYR A 229 -16.22 -21.07 8.85
N ARG A 230 -17.22 -21.65 9.48
CA ARG A 230 -17.39 -23.10 9.61
C ARG A 230 -18.50 -23.54 8.68
N TRP A 231 -18.18 -24.46 7.78
CA TRP A 231 -19.21 -25.20 7.06
C TRP A 231 -19.89 -26.14 8.06
N THR A 232 -21.18 -26.00 8.22
CA THR A 232 -22.01 -27.04 8.86
C THR A 232 -22.46 -27.97 7.73
N GLU A 233 -21.88 -29.16 7.67
CA GLU A 233 -22.37 -30.25 6.83
C GLU A 233 -23.71 -30.75 7.35
#